data_2d9bd2f6c9756cc226d368f3d390080f
#
_entry.id   2d9bd2f6c9756cc226d368f3d390080f
#
_cell.length_a   1.000
_cell.length_b   1.000
_cell.length_c   1.000
_cell.angle_alpha   90.00
_cell.angle_beta   90.00
_cell.angle_gamma   90.00
#
_symmetry.space_group_name_H-M   'P 1'
#
loop_
_entity.id
_entity.type
_entity.pdbx_description
1 polymer ?
#
loop_
_entity_poly.entity_id
_entity_poly.type
_entity_poly.pdbx_seq_one_letter_code
_entity_poly.pdbx_strand_id
1 'polypeptide(L)'
;MKNTYVLMFLLTFLFFNCSSSDPVAEEPTVVELNNEVNDFVWKAMNHWYFWQEDVSDLADTKDDNQDEYYTYLNGFSDSEDLFDSFIFSADDFSWYIDDVQERLNSTRGISESYGIGLPSNIVRVQQGSDDIVIFVAYVVPGSPAEIAGIERGDLIYKINGSVLNIDNASLINNLFNDLNITIGVATFENGGLNPKGTDKSLTAVPLSTNPVHYS
;
A
#
# COMPACT_ATOMS: atom_id res chain seq x y z
N MET A 1 -61.78 64.48 57.40
CA MET A 1 -62.88 63.90 56.66
C MET A 1 -62.35 62.85 55.73
N LYS A 2 -62.72 61.67 55.86
CA LYS A 2 -62.48 60.41 55.17
C LYS A 2 -61.04 59.92 55.08
N ASN A 3 -60.65 59.12 56.05
CA ASN A 3 -59.47 58.24 56.02
C ASN A 3 -59.78 57.04 55.17
N THR A 4 -58.89 56.78 54.21
CA THR A 4 -58.92 55.55 53.44
C THR A 4 -57.63 54.78 53.80
N TYR A 5 -57.77 53.70 54.54
CA TYR A 5 -56.72 52.77 54.86
C TYR A 5 -56.50 51.84 53.63
N VAL A 6 -55.31 51.98 53.02
CA VAL A 6 -54.86 51.08 52.00
C VAL A 6 -54.23 49.89 52.70
N LEU A 7 -54.91 48.73 52.64
CA LEU A 7 -54.43 47.44 53.14
C LEU A 7 -53.44 46.86 52.08
N MET A 8 -52.17 46.96 52.46
CA MET A 8 -51.09 46.39 51.61
C MET A 8 -50.99 44.91 51.89
N PHE A 9 -51.57 44.10 50.99
CA PHE A 9 -51.50 42.64 51.04
C PHE A 9 -50.13 42.19 50.49
N LEU A 10 -49.22 41.82 51.39
CA LEU A 10 -47.90 41.28 51.06
C LEU A 10 -48.05 39.84 50.64
N LEU A 11 -48.09 39.61 49.31
CA LEU A 11 -48.16 38.26 48.72
C LEU A 11 -46.73 37.70 48.69
N THR A 12 -46.35 36.88 49.66
CA THR A 12 -45.10 36.14 49.69
C THR A 12 -45.24 34.96 48.73
N PHE A 13 -44.65 35.10 47.52
CA PHE A 13 -44.42 33.98 46.59
C PHE A 13 -43.33 33.08 47.13
N LEU A 14 -43.68 31.93 47.68
CA LEU A 14 -42.75 30.86 47.95
C LEU A 14 -42.43 30.16 46.61
N PHE A 15 -41.28 30.45 46.06
CA PHE A 15 -40.71 29.67 44.95
C PHE A 15 -40.32 28.31 45.52
N PHE A 16 -41.15 27.31 45.35
CA PHE A 16 -40.71 25.92 45.41
C PHE A 16 -39.82 25.66 44.20
N ASN A 17 -38.50 25.72 44.41
CA ASN A 17 -37.52 25.25 43.44
C ASN A 17 -37.53 23.72 43.49
N CYS A 18 -38.39 23.11 42.67
CA CYS A 18 -38.38 21.68 42.45
C CYS A 18 -37.21 21.37 41.49
N SER A 19 -36.03 21.11 42.06
CA SER A 19 -34.93 20.53 41.33
C SER A 19 -35.26 19.06 41.07
N SER A 20 -36.03 18.79 40.03
CA SER A 20 -36.12 17.48 39.45
C SER A 20 -34.81 17.31 38.65
N SER A 21 -33.84 16.66 39.26
CA SER A 21 -32.78 16.00 38.52
C SER A 21 -33.38 14.81 37.76
N ASP A 22 -34.04 15.10 36.65
CA ASP A 22 -34.28 14.04 35.66
C ASP A 22 -32.93 13.44 35.31
N PRO A 23 -32.76 12.10 35.37
CA PRO A 23 -31.57 11.48 34.85
C PRO A 23 -31.48 11.91 33.36
N VAL A 24 -30.41 12.61 33.00
CA VAL A 24 -30.08 12.86 31.60
C VAL A 24 -30.03 11.47 30.98
N ALA A 25 -31.01 11.15 30.16
CA ALA A 25 -30.94 9.95 29.36
C ALA A 25 -29.67 10.12 28.51
N GLU A 26 -28.66 9.29 28.76
CA GLU A 26 -27.51 9.19 27.87
C GLU A 26 -28.10 8.87 26.49
N GLU A 27 -27.90 9.80 25.54
CA GLU A 27 -28.24 9.50 24.15
C GLU A 27 -27.45 8.24 23.75
N PRO A 28 -28.08 7.27 23.08
CA PRO A 28 -27.38 6.08 22.66
C PRO A 28 -26.19 6.51 21.80
N THR A 29 -24.98 6.19 22.25
CA THR A 29 -23.77 6.43 21.48
C THR A 29 -23.82 5.48 20.30
N VAL A 30 -24.16 5.99 19.11
CA VAL A 30 -24.12 5.24 17.86
C VAL A 30 -22.67 4.95 17.54
N VAL A 31 -22.35 3.69 17.33
CA VAL A 31 -21.00 3.29 16.89
C VAL A 31 -20.84 3.65 15.42
N GLU A 32 -19.85 4.48 15.10
CA GLU A 32 -19.51 4.80 13.71
C GLU A 32 -18.47 3.81 13.18
N LEU A 33 -18.56 3.52 11.88
CA LEU A 33 -17.61 2.66 11.20
C LEU A 33 -16.34 3.46 10.86
N ASN A 34 -15.18 2.98 11.29
CA ASN A 34 -13.90 3.66 11.08
C ASN A 34 -13.30 3.40 9.68
N ASN A 35 -13.60 2.24 9.09
CA ASN A 35 -13.06 1.80 7.81
C ASN A 35 -14.15 1.12 6.96
N GLU A 36 -14.61 1.81 5.91
CA GLU A 36 -15.62 1.29 4.99
C GLU A 36 -15.13 0.07 4.18
N VAL A 37 -13.82 -0.08 4.00
CA VAL A 37 -13.25 -1.25 3.32
C VAL A 37 -13.46 -2.51 4.16
N ASN A 38 -13.41 -2.43 5.48
CA ASN A 38 -13.72 -3.56 6.37
C ASN A 38 -15.15 -4.05 6.18
N ASP A 39 -16.12 -3.14 6.06
CA ASP A 39 -17.52 -3.49 5.76
C ASP A 39 -17.65 -4.17 4.40
N PHE A 40 -16.98 -3.65 3.39
CA PHE A 40 -16.95 -4.26 2.06
C PHE A 40 -16.35 -5.68 2.10
N VAL A 41 -15.20 -5.85 2.77
CA VAL A 41 -14.53 -7.16 2.88
C VAL A 41 -15.45 -8.16 3.58
N TRP A 42 -16.04 -7.79 4.71
CA TRP A 42 -16.96 -8.68 5.42
C TRP A 42 -18.14 -9.09 4.55
N LYS A 43 -18.83 -8.13 3.90
CA LYS A 43 -19.98 -8.41 3.02
C LYS A 43 -19.60 -9.28 1.83
N ALA A 44 -18.44 -9.06 1.25
CA ALA A 44 -17.94 -9.86 0.14
C ALA A 44 -17.67 -11.31 0.58
N MET A 45 -17.01 -11.50 1.72
CA MET A 45 -16.74 -12.81 2.27
C MET A 45 -18.01 -13.51 2.73
N ASN A 46 -18.91 -12.83 3.42
CA ASN A 46 -20.22 -13.40 3.80
C ASN A 46 -21.01 -13.88 2.58
N HIS A 47 -20.97 -13.17 1.45
CA HIS A 47 -21.81 -13.47 0.30
C HIS A 47 -21.18 -14.46 -0.70
N TRP A 48 -19.87 -14.43 -0.90
CA TRP A 48 -19.21 -15.20 -1.98
C TRP A 48 -18.19 -16.24 -1.50
N TYR A 49 -17.82 -16.23 -0.21
CA TYR A 49 -16.80 -17.14 0.26
C TYR A 49 -17.32 -18.57 0.33
N PHE A 50 -16.58 -19.51 -0.24
CA PHE A 50 -17.01 -20.90 -0.34
C PHE A 50 -17.20 -21.57 1.02
N TRP A 51 -16.39 -21.23 2.02
CA TRP A 51 -16.49 -21.76 3.40
C TRP A 51 -17.19 -20.81 4.37
N GLN A 52 -18.08 -19.94 3.86
CA GLN A 52 -18.78 -18.94 4.68
C GLN A 52 -19.50 -19.60 5.89
N GLU A 53 -20.16 -20.76 5.69
CA GLU A 53 -20.88 -21.48 6.74
C GLU A 53 -19.96 -22.08 7.83
N ASP A 54 -18.68 -22.29 7.52
CA ASP A 54 -17.68 -22.83 8.44
C ASP A 54 -16.97 -21.75 9.26
N VAL A 55 -17.18 -20.47 8.93
CA VAL A 55 -16.56 -19.32 9.62
C VAL A 55 -17.60 -18.56 10.41
N SER A 56 -17.56 -18.72 11.74
CA SER A 56 -18.56 -18.13 12.65
C SER A 56 -18.71 -16.62 12.54
N ASP A 57 -17.64 -15.90 12.24
CA ASP A 57 -17.64 -14.44 12.08
C ASP A 57 -18.22 -13.97 10.74
N LEU A 58 -18.51 -14.88 9.83
CA LEU A 58 -19.24 -14.64 8.59
C LEU A 58 -20.71 -15.09 8.65
N ALA A 59 -21.26 -15.37 9.84
CA ALA A 59 -22.68 -15.75 9.97
C ALA A 59 -23.58 -14.62 9.48
N ASP A 60 -24.65 -14.98 8.75
CA ASP A 60 -25.63 -14.02 8.18
C ASP A 60 -26.30 -13.11 9.20
N THR A 61 -26.26 -13.48 10.48
CA THR A 61 -26.83 -12.69 11.59
C THR A 61 -25.83 -11.72 12.21
N LYS A 62 -24.59 -11.68 11.76
CA LYS A 62 -23.51 -10.86 12.36
C LYS A 62 -23.79 -9.36 12.26
N ASP A 63 -24.46 -8.93 11.18
CA ASP A 63 -24.80 -7.54 10.91
C ASP A 63 -26.24 -7.16 11.35
N ASP A 64 -27.00 -8.07 12.00
CA ASP A 64 -28.34 -7.79 12.54
C ASP A 64 -28.31 -6.66 13.59
N ASN A 65 -27.23 -6.56 14.37
CA ASN A 65 -26.99 -5.46 15.30
C ASN A 65 -25.83 -4.60 14.80
N GLN A 66 -26.17 -3.43 14.26
CA GLN A 66 -25.20 -2.53 13.63
C GLN A 66 -24.09 -2.08 14.59
N ASP A 67 -24.38 -1.77 15.85
CA ASP A 67 -23.39 -1.29 16.81
C ASP A 67 -22.38 -2.40 17.18
N GLU A 68 -22.85 -3.64 17.36
CA GLU A 68 -21.96 -4.78 17.60
C GLU A 68 -21.13 -5.12 16.37
N TYR A 69 -21.74 -5.08 15.20
CA TYR A 69 -21.09 -5.32 13.93
C TYR A 69 -19.99 -4.28 13.65
N TYR A 70 -20.27 -2.98 13.81
CA TYR A 70 -19.28 -1.93 13.63
C TYR A 70 -18.18 -1.98 14.70
N THR A 71 -18.53 -2.35 15.93
CA THR A 71 -17.54 -2.56 17.00
C THR A 71 -16.57 -3.68 16.62
N TYR A 72 -17.08 -4.77 16.05
CA TYR A 72 -16.26 -5.88 15.56
C TYR A 72 -15.34 -5.43 14.43
N LEU A 73 -15.86 -4.77 13.39
CA LEU A 73 -15.08 -4.29 12.25
C LEU A 73 -14.01 -3.25 12.66
N ASN A 74 -14.34 -2.38 13.59
CA ASN A 74 -13.43 -1.37 14.12
C ASN A 74 -12.28 -1.96 14.96
N GLY A 75 -12.37 -3.23 15.32
CA GLY A 75 -11.28 -3.97 15.95
C GLY A 75 -10.10 -4.24 15.01
N PHE A 76 -10.29 -4.11 13.70
CA PHE A 76 -9.27 -4.32 12.68
C PHE A 76 -8.83 -2.98 12.09
N SER A 77 -7.56 -2.65 12.26
CA SER A 77 -6.97 -1.44 11.66
C SER A 77 -6.63 -1.62 10.19
N ASP A 78 -6.45 -2.85 9.74
CA ASP A 78 -6.11 -3.25 8.39
C ASP A 78 -7.17 -4.21 7.83
N SER A 79 -7.56 -4.00 6.58
CA SER A 79 -8.58 -4.83 5.93
C SER A 79 -8.04 -6.18 5.46
N GLU A 80 -6.72 -6.31 5.26
CA GLU A 80 -6.06 -7.58 5.00
C GLU A 80 -6.09 -8.46 6.25
N ASP A 81 -5.78 -7.91 7.44
CA ASP A 81 -5.90 -8.62 8.72
C ASP A 81 -7.33 -9.13 8.97
N LEU A 82 -8.33 -8.32 8.61
CA LEU A 82 -9.73 -8.75 8.69
C LEU A 82 -10.01 -9.89 7.72
N PHE A 83 -9.60 -9.77 6.46
CA PHE A 83 -9.76 -10.82 5.45
C PHE A 83 -9.09 -12.12 5.90
N ASP A 84 -7.85 -12.06 6.36
CA ASP A 84 -7.09 -13.22 6.83
C ASP A 84 -7.75 -13.92 8.01
N SER A 85 -8.46 -13.16 8.88
CA SER A 85 -9.21 -13.73 10.00
C SER A 85 -10.38 -14.62 9.56
N PHE A 86 -10.85 -14.49 8.34
CA PHE A 86 -11.93 -15.30 7.76
C PHE A 86 -11.44 -16.52 6.99
N ILE A 87 -10.14 -16.61 6.70
CA ILE A 87 -9.63 -17.71 5.89
C ILE A 87 -9.77 -19.03 6.64
N PHE A 88 -10.54 -19.93 6.05
CA PHE A 88 -10.75 -21.28 6.58
C PHE A 88 -9.47 -22.11 6.38
N SER A 89 -9.17 -22.98 7.35
CA SER A 89 -7.90 -23.74 7.36
C SER A 89 -7.65 -24.66 6.17
N ALA A 90 -8.68 -24.97 5.38
CA ALA A 90 -8.58 -25.79 4.16
C ALA A 90 -8.56 -24.91 2.88
N ASP A 91 -8.55 -23.59 2.99
CA ASP A 91 -8.47 -22.67 1.88
C ASP A 91 -7.02 -22.36 1.51
N ASP A 92 -6.56 -22.94 0.41
CA ASP A 92 -5.21 -22.72 -0.15
C ASP A 92 -5.22 -21.70 -1.32
N PHE A 93 -6.36 -21.06 -1.63
CA PHE A 93 -6.52 -20.35 -2.90
C PHE A 93 -6.99 -18.89 -2.75
N SER A 94 -7.53 -18.49 -1.62
CA SER A 94 -7.97 -17.12 -1.40
C SER A 94 -6.82 -16.24 -0.92
N TRP A 95 -6.73 -15.03 -1.48
CA TRP A 95 -5.75 -14.02 -1.06
C TRP A 95 -6.33 -12.62 -1.22
N TYR A 96 -5.82 -11.70 -0.43
CA TYR A 96 -6.17 -10.29 -0.49
C TYR A 96 -5.35 -9.58 -1.58
N ILE A 97 -5.94 -8.58 -2.22
CA ILE A 97 -5.25 -7.69 -3.18
C ILE A 97 -5.53 -6.26 -2.75
N ASP A 98 -4.53 -5.59 -2.24
CA ASP A 98 -4.63 -4.21 -1.76
C ASP A 98 -4.85 -3.22 -2.92
N ASP A 99 -4.06 -3.31 -3.97
CA ASP A 99 -4.17 -2.47 -5.16
C ASP A 99 -4.66 -3.24 -6.38
N VAL A 100 -5.97 -3.19 -6.61
CA VAL A 100 -6.60 -3.79 -7.80
C VAL A 100 -6.07 -3.14 -9.09
N GLN A 101 -5.74 -1.84 -9.08
CA GLN A 101 -5.25 -1.16 -10.27
C GLN A 101 -3.83 -1.62 -10.63
N GLU A 102 -2.97 -1.80 -9.64
CA GLU A 102 -1.65 -2.39 -9.84
C GLU A 102 -1.76 -3.81 -10.41
N ARG A 103 -2.66 -4.62 -9.87
CA ARG A 103 -2.91 -5.98 -10.36
C ARG A 103 -3.42 -6.00 -11.79
N LEU A 104 -4.35 -5.11 -12.15
CA LEU A 104 -4.86 -4.97 -13.52
C LEU A 104 -3.76 -4.49 -14.48
N ASN A 105 -2.93 -3.57 -14.04
CA ASN A 105 -1.79 -3.09 -14.83
C ASN A 105 -0.79 -4.24 -15.06
N SER A 106 -0.44 -4.99 -14.03
CA SER A 106 0.44 -6.16 -14.14
C SER A 106 -0.08 -7.19 -15.14
N THR A 107 -1.39 -7.51 -15.12
CA THR A 107 -2.00 -8.43 -16.10
C THR A 107 -1.97 -7.90 -17.53
N ARG A 108 -1.90 -6.59 -17.72
CA ARG A 108 -1.75 -5.92 -19.02
C ARG A 108 -0.29 -5.76 -19.45
N GLY A 109 0.66 -6.26 -18.64
CA GLY A 109 2.09 -6.07 -18.87
C GLY A 109 2.57 -4.66 -18.60
N ILE A 110 1.82 -3.87 -17.81
CA ILE A 110 2.21 -2.53 -17.37
C ILE A 110 2.78 -2.65 -15.97
N SER A 111 4.01 -2.22 -15.79
CA SER A 111 4.68 -2.16 -14.48
C SER A 111 5.54 -0.91 -14.36
N GLU A 112 5.73 -0.45 -13.12
CA GLU A 112 6.71 0.59 -12.81
C GLU A 112 8.10 0.09 -13.18
N SER A 113 8.78 0.80 -14.09
CA SER A 113 10.07 0.35 -14.62
C SER A 113 10.92 1.52 -15.11
N TYR A 114 12.21 1.35 -15.07
CA TYR A 114 13.16 2.24 -15.78
C TYR A 114 13.27 1.90 -17.27
N GLY A 115 12.74 0.76 -17.69
CA GLY A 115 12.86 0.28 -19.08
C GLY A 115 14.18 -0.39 -19.39
N ILE A 116 14.86 -0.93 -18.39
CA ILE A 116 16.11 -1.69 -18.55
C ILE A 116 15.78 -3.17 -18.45
N GLY A 117 16.02 -3.90 -19.52
CA GLY A 117 16.00 -5.37 -19.50
C GLY A 117 17.34 -5.93 -19.04
N LEU A 118 17.31 -6.68 -17.95
CA LEU A 118 18.48 -7.28 -17.35
C LEU A 118 18.45 -8.83 -17.54
N PRO A 119 19.58 -9.45 -17.86
CA PRO A 119 19.68 -10.91 -17.83
C PRO A 119 19.77 -11.39 -16.37
N SER A 120 19.47 -12.67 -16.17
CA SER A 120 19.55 -13.28 -14.84
C SER A 120 20.99 -13.44 -14.30
N ASN A 121 22.00 -13.13 -15.09
CA ASN A 121 23.40 -13.41 -14.79
C ASN A 121 24.17 -12.14 -14.40
N ILE A 122 24.76 -12.20 -13.21
CA ILE A 122 25.80 -11.26 -12.75
C ILE A 122 27.15 -11.79 -13.23
N VAL A 123 28.00 -10.91 -13.72
CA VAL A 123 29.31 -11.29 -14.26
C VAL A 123 30.42 -10.59 -13.49
N ARG A 124 31.48 -11.32 -13.17
CA ARG A 124 32.71 -10.70 -12.65
C ARG A 124 33.41 -9.91 -13.75
N VAL A 125 33.95 -8.73 -13.41
CA VAL A 125 34.66 -7.87 -14.36
C VAL A 125 35.83 -8.61 -14.98
N GLN A 126 36.54 -9.39 -14.18
CA GLN A 126 37.62 -10.29 -14.61
C GLN A 126 37.73 -11.49 -13.68
N GLN A 127 38.42 -12.53 -14.14
CA GLN A 127 38.66 -13.71 -13.33
C GLN A 127 39.45 -13.36 -12.07
N GLY A 128 38.90 -13.72 -10.90
CA GLY A 128 39.52 -13.44 -9.59
C GLY A 128 39.23 -12.06 -9.00
N SER A 129 38.53 -11.17 -9.75
CA SER A 129 38.04 -9.93 -9.20
C SER A 129 36.77 -10.15 -8.35
N ASP A 130 36.60 -9.36 -7.31
CA ASP A 130 35.36 -9.29 -6.54
C ASP A 130 34.36 -8.32 -7.16
N ASP A 131 34.80 -7.46 -8.07
CA ASP A 131 33.95 -6.52 -8.79
C ASP A 131 33.02 -7.27 -9.75
N ILE A 132 31.75 -6.88 -9.75
CA ILE A 132 30.71 -7.46 -10.59
C ILE A 132 30.00 -6.39 -11.42
N VAL A 133 29.42 -6.82 -12.53
CA VAL A 133 28.61 -5.98 -13.41
C VAL A 133 27.37 -6.76 -13.89
N ILE A 134 26.37 -5.98 -14.32
CA ILE A 134 25.18 -6.51 -14.98
C ILE A 134 25.09 -5.91 -16.38
N PHE A 135 24.81 -6.77 -17.37
CA PHE A 135 24.60 -6.31 -18.74
C PHE A 135 23.22 -5.69 -18.91
N VAL A 136 23.13 -4.62 -19.68
CA VAL A 136 21.88 -4.15 -20.26
C VAL A 136 21.57 -5.00 -21.48
N ALA A 137 20.59 -5.90 -21.36
CA ALA A 137 20.19 -6.78 -22.45
C ALA A 137 19.39 -6.06 -23.54
N TYR A 138 18.52 -5.16 -23.12
CA TYR A 138 17.77 -4.27 -24.00
C TYR A 138 17.30 -3.03 -23.21
N VAL A 139 16.89 -2.00 -23.94
CA VAL A 139 16.26 -0.79 -23.39
C VAL A 139 14.92 -0.59 -24.09
N VAL A 140 13.89 -0.31 -23.31
CA VAL A 140 12.53 -0.06 -23.83
C VAL A 140 12.51 1.32 -24.50
N PRO A 141 12.06 1.45 -25.74
CA PRO A 141 11.92 2.76 -26.40
C PRO A 141 11.01 3.71 -25.63
N GLY A 142 11.42 4.98 -25.51
CA GLY A 142 10.71 6.02 -24.77
C GLY A 142 10.83 5.94 -23.25
N SER A 143 11.59 4.98 -22.73
CA SER A 143 11.78 4.78 -21.30
C SER A 143 12.75 5.79 -20.65
N PRO A 144 12.72 5.92 -19.31
CA PRO A 144 13.73 6.70 -18.58
C PRO A 144 15.17 6.29 -18.89
N ALA A 145 15.43 5.01 -19.10
CA ALA A 145 16.74 4.50 -19.45
C ALA A 145 17.22 4.99 -20.83
N GLU A 146 16.35 4.93 -21.84
CA GLU A 146 16.68 5.45 -23.17
C GLU A 146 16.95 6.96 -23.14
N ILE A 147 16.08 7.72 -22.43
CA ILE A 147 16.24 9.17 -22.27
C ILE A 147 17.57 9.52 -21.57
N ALA A 148 17.98 8.68 -20.60
CA ALA A 148 19.27 8.83 -19.92
C ALA A 148 20.49 8.42 -20.78
N GLY A 149 20.26 7.88 -21.98
CA GLY A 149 21.32 7.43 -22.89
C GLY A 149 21.96 6.10 -22.48
N ILE A 150 21.18 5.23 -21.84
CA ILE A 150 21.56 3.85 -21.58
C ILE A 150 21.23 3.02 -22.82
N GLU A 151 22.14 2.14 -23.20
CA GLU A 151 22.04 1.35 -24.43
C GLU A 151 22.24 -0.13 -24.15
N ARG A 152 21.73 -0.96 -25.07
CA ARG A 152 22.03 -2.41 -25.06
C ARG A 152 23.55 -2.64 -25.09
N GLY A 153 24.02 -3.49 -24.20
CA GLY A 153 25.44 -3.82 -24.05
C GLY A 153 26.18 -2.97 -23.04
N ASP A 154 25.57 -1.92 -22.51
CA ASP A 154 26.11 -1.21 -21.35
C ASP A 154 26.24 -2.14 -20.14
N LEU A 155 27.23 -1.84 -19.31
CA LEU A 155 27.48 -2.57 -18.07
C LEU A 155 27.12 -1.67 -16.89
N ILE A 156 26.17 -2.07 -16.07
CA ILE A 156 25.87 -1.41 -14.80
C ILE A 156 26.92 -1.89 -13.80
N TYR A 157 27.77 -0.99 -13.33
CA TYR A 157 28.85 -1.29 -12.39
C TYR A 157 28.69 -0.58 -11.04
N LYS A 158 27.76 0.37 -10.93
CA LYS A 158 27.52 1.16 -9.73
C LYS A 158 26.03 1.37 -9.52
N ILE A 159 25.58 1.27 -8.27
CA ILE A 159 24.19 1.53 -7.85
C ILE A 159 24.24 2.43 -6.63
N ASN A 160 23.46 3.53 -6.65
CA ASN A 160 23.31 4.49 -5.56
C ASN A 160 24.67 4.92 -4.95
N GLY A 161 25.66 5.19 -5.84
CA GLY A 161 26.99 5.64 -5.47
C GLY A 161 27.97 4.53 -5.07
N SER A 162 27.51 3.28 -4.91
CA SER A 162 28.34 2.14 -4.51
C SER A 162 28.74 1.31 -5.72
N VAL A 163 30.03 1.06 -5.92
CA VAL A 163 30.54 0.13 -6.92
C VAL A 163 30.12 -1.29 -6.54
N LEU A 164 29.60 -2.03 -7.52
CA LEU A 164 29.10 -3.39 -7.32
C LEU A 164 30.24 -4.38 -7.13
N ASN A 165 30.14 -5.20 -6.11
CA ASN A 165 31.02 -6.33 -5.85
C ASN A 165 30.23 -7.49 -5.24
N ILE A 166 30.88 -8.62 -5.00
CA ILE A 166 30.24 -9.83 -4.48
C ILE A 166 29.61 -9.64 -3.11
N ASP A 167 30.18 -8.74 -2.27
CA ASP A 167 29.70 -8.53 -0.89
C ASP A 167 28.43 -7.65 -0.85
N ASN A 168 28.24 -6.79 -1.86
CA ASN A 168 27.10 -5.89 -1.94
C ASN A 168 26.16 -6.21 -3.12
N ALA A 169 26.21 -7.42 -3.65
CA ALA A 169 25.38 -7.85 -4.80
C ALA A 169 23.88 -7.67 -4.55
N SER A 170 23.43 -7.63 -3.29
CA SER A 170 22.03 -7.35 -2.92
C SER A 170 21.54 -5.98 -3.39
N LEU A 171 22.41 -5.00 -3.63
CA LEU A 171 22.07 -3.69 -4.19
C LEU A 171 21.39 -3.81 -5.57
N ILE A 172 21.63 -4.91 -6.27
CA ILE A 172 20.99 -5.18 -7.56
C ILE A 172 19.46 -5.24 -7.44
N ASN A 173 18.95 -5.68 -6.28
CA ASN A 173 17.50 -5.72 -6.03
C ASN A 173 16.85 -4.32 -6.12
N ASN A 174 17.62 -3.25 -5.86
CA ASN A 174 17.12 -1.87 -5.97
C ASN A 174 16.70 -1.51 -7.40
N LEU A 175 17.29 -2.19 -8.42
CA LEU A 175 16.87 -2.02 -9.83
C LEU A 175 15.43 -2.50 -10.08
N PHE A 176 14.88 -3.32 -9.20
CA PHE A 176 13.54 -3.90 -9.35
C PHE A 176 12.53 -3.34 -8.34
N ASN A 177 13.02 -2.83 -7.19
CA ASN A 177 12.16 -2.48 -6.06
C ASN A 177 12.07 -0.97 -5.81
N ASP A 178 13.10 -0.19 -6.20
CA ASP A 178 13.12 1.25 -5.95
C ASP A 178 12.42 2.00 -7.10
N LEU A 179 11.70 3.06 -6.78
CA LEU A 179 11.12 3.96 -7.80
C LEU A 179 12.13 4.99 -8.30
N ASN A 180 13.18 5.25 -7.55
CA ASN A 180 14.26 6.17 -7.91
C ASN A 180 15.60 5.51 -7.67
N ILE A 181 16.48 5.57 -8.66
CA ILE A 181 17.80 4.96 -8.56
C ILE A 181 18.85 5.82 -9.28
N THR A 182 20.08 5.73 -8.80
CA THR A 182 21.23 6.29 -9.52
C THR A 182 22.16 5.15 -9.90
N ILE A 183 22.49 5.01 -11.19
CA ILE A 183 23.37 3.96 -11.70
C ILE A 183 24.58 4.53 -12.45
N GLY A 184 25.71 3.89 -12.26
CA GLY A 184 26.90 4.10 -13.09
C GLY A 184 26.95 3.04 -14.18
N VAL A 185 27.07 3.48 -15.42
CA VAL A 185 27.21 2.62 -16.60
C VAL A 185 28.58 2.74 -17.23
N ALA A 186 29.06 1.65 -17.81
CA ALA A 186 30.37 1.57 -18.45
C ALA A 186 30.32 0.71 -19.71
N THR A 187 31.31 0.86 -20.59
CA THR A 187 31.66 -0.13 -21.59
C THR A 187 32.83 -0.99 -21.10
N PHE A 188 33.07 -2.12 -21.74
CA PHE A 188 34.27 -2.94 -21.48
C PHE A 188 35.18 -2.87 -22.68
N GLU A 189 36.32 -2.18 -22.49
CA GLU A 189 37.31 -1.95 -23.55
C GLU A 189 38.73 -2.10 -23.00
N ASN A 190 39.64 -2.59 -23.83
CA ASN A 190 41.06 -2.75 -23.45
C ASN A 190 41.29 -3.55 -22.15
N GLY A 191 40.37 -4.49 -21.84
CA GLY A 191 40.48 -5.33 -20.64
C GLY A 191 40.01 -4.69 -19.34
N GLY A 192 39.27 -3.56 -19.40
CA GLY A 192 38.73 -2.88 -18.22
C GLY A 192 37.41 -2.16 -18.46
N LEU A 193 36.80 -1.72 -17.37
CA LEU A 193 35.59 -0.90 -17.41
C LEU A 193 35.92 0.55 -17.74
N ASN A 194 35.23 1.12 -18.72
CA ASN A 194 35.31 2.52 -19.09
C ASN A 194 33.95 3.18 -18.80
N PRO A 195 33.85 4.01 -17.72
CA PRO A 195 32.62 4.70 -17.38
C PRO A 195 32.08 5.61 -18.50
N LYS A 196 30.77 5.53 -18.77
CA LYS A 196 30.06 6.39 -19.74
C LYS A 196 29.60 7.69 -19.09
N GLY A 197 30.53 8.59 -18.80
CA GLY A 197 30.22 9.90 -18.21
C GLY A 197 29.82 9.83 -16.73
N THR A 198 28.87 10.69 -16.32
CA THR A 198 28.36 10.76 -14.96
C THR A 198 27.30 9.69 -14.70
N ASP A 199 27.12 9.36 -13.43
CA ASP A 199 26.02 8.46 -13.00
C ASP A 199 24.67 8.97 -13.52
N LYS A 200 23.77 8.04 -13.86
CA LYS A 200 22.45 8.31 -14.41
C LYS A 200 21.40 8.18 -13.31
N SER A 201 20.65 9.25 -13.06
CA SER A 201 19.50 9.20 -12.16
C SER A 201 18.24 8.84 -12.95
N LEU A 202 17.52 7.82 -12.50
CA LEU A 202 16.33 7.28 -13.16
C LEU A 202 15.18 7.29 -12.17
N THR A 203 13.98 7.62 -12.68
CA THR A 203 12.72 7.45 -11.97
C THR A 203 11.88 6.45 -12.76
N ALA A 204 11.38 5.41 -12.08
CA ALA A 204 10.50 4.43 -12.70
C ALA A 204 9.17 5.08 -13.12
N VAL A 205 8.63 4.63 -14.22
CA VAL A 205 7.33 5.07 -14.74
C VAL A 205 6.53 3.84 -15.20
N PRO A 206 5.19 3.92 -15.25
CA PRO A 206 4.38 2.86 -15.83
C PRO A 206 4.76 2.62 -17.29
N LEU A 207 5.35 1.48 -17.59
CA LEU A 207 5.73 1.07 -18.94
C LEU A 207 4.97 -0.19 -19.34
N SER A 208 4.40 -0.16 -20.54
CA SER A 208 3.88 -1.38 -21.17
C SER A 208 5.04 -2.11 -21.84
N THR A 209 5.43 -3.24 -21.27
CA THR A 209 6.48 -4.07 -21.84
C THR A 209 5.88 -5.21 -22.64
N ASN A 210 6.25 -5.32 -23.91
CA ASN A 210 5.94 -6.52 -24.66
C ASN A 210 6.88 -7.65 -24.17
N PRO A 211 6.35 -8.77 -23.64
CA PRO A 211 7.20 -9.88 -23.18
C PRO A 211 7.92 -10.60 -24.34
N VAL A 212 7.52 -10.34 -25.58
CA VAL A 212 8.16 -10.92 -26.76
C VAL A 212 9.25 -9.96 -27.26
N HIS A 213 10.47 -10.23 -26.85
CA HIS A 213 11.64 -9.52 -27.37
C HIS A 213 12.17 -10.32 -28.56
N TYR A 214 12.19 -9.68 -29.72
CA TYR A 214 12.78 -10.29 -30.90
C TYR A 214 14.30 -10.40 -30.72
N SER A 215 14.81 -11.57 -30.99
CA SER A 215 16.26 -11.83 -31.10
C SER A 215 16.81 -11.30 -32.40
#